data_bfd3a0a641710396c147456bfe7bd8ed
#
_entry.id   bfd3a0a641710396c147456bfe7bd8ed
#
_cell.length_a   1.000
_cell.length_b   1.000
_cell.length_c   1.000
_cell.angle_alpha   90.00
_cell.angle_beta   90.00
_cell.angle_gamma   90.00
#
_symmetry.space_group_name_H-M   'P 1'
#
loop_
_entity.id
_entity.type
_entity.pdbx_description
1 polymer ?
#
loop_
_entity_poly.entity_id
_entity_poly.type
_entity_poly.pdbx_seq_one_letter_code
_entity_poly.pdbx_strand_id
1 'polypeptide(L)'
;QKFFREGIERMKGTEQIVTIGMRGDGDEAMSAEADTKLMSQIINDQRKIIADVTGKKTSETPQVWALYKEVLDYYDKGMKVPDDVTLLLCDDNWGNVRRVPNAQERKHKGGWGLYYHVDYVGAPRNSKMLNVTPVQNPWEQLTLAYENGIDRLWILNVGDLKPMEYPISQFMDMAWNPHKYSVNNVTRHTRDWCAQQFGESQADEAARILNLVCKYNGRCTPEMLDKNTYSLENGE
;
A
#
# COMPACT_ATOMS: atom_id res chain seq x y z
N GLN A 1 12.55 -1.43 -23.02
CA GLN A 1 13.04 -0.05 -23.13
C GLN A 1 12.11 0.85 -23.96
N LYS A 2 11.65 0.42 -25.15
CA LYS A 2 10.82 1.23 -26.05
C LYS A 2 9.54 1.74 -25.36
N PHE A 3 8.71 0.86 -24.82
CA PHE A 3 7.45 1.23 -24.16
C PHE A 3 7.67 2.14 -22.94
N PHE A 4 8.73 1.91 -22.17
CA PHE A 4 9.05 2.78 -21.03
C PHE A 4 9.38 4.20 -21.51
N ARG A 5 10.18 4.35 -22.58
CA ARG A 5 10.49 5.65 -23.18
C ARG A 5 9.24 6.37 -23.67
N GLU A 6 8.37 5.68 -24.41
CA GLU A 6 7.10 6.23 -24.89
C GLU A 6 6.20 6.70 -23.72
N GLY A 7 6.19 5.95 -22.61
CA GLY A 7 5.49 6.35 -21.39
C GLY A 7 6.01 7.65 -20.79
N ILE A 8 7.33 7.78 -20.67
CA ILE A 8 7.96 9.02 -20.15
C ILE A 8 7.73 10.20 -21.11
N GLU A 9 7.79 9.99 -22.43
CA GLU A 9 7.50 11.02 -23.43
C GLU A 9 6.07 11.55 -23.31
N ARG A 10 5.07 10.67 -23.11
CA ARG A 10 3.66 11.08 -22.91
C ARG A 10 3.45 11.91 -21.65
N MET A 11 4.22 11.66 -20.62
CA MET A 11 4.08 12.34 -19.33
C MET A 11 4.99 13.59 -19.21
N LYS A 12 5.76 13.89 -20.26
CA LYS A 12 6.66 15.04 -20.27
C LYS A 12 5.87 16.33 -20.06
N GLY A 13 6.32 17.13 -19.08
CA GLY A 13 5.67 18.40 -18.74
C GLY A 13 4.54 18.28 -17.71
N THR A 14 4.23 17.08 -17.23
CA THR A 14 3.30 16.88 -16.11
C THR A 14 4.08 16.64 -14.81
N GLU A 15 3.43 16.91 -13.69
CA GLU A 15 3.93 16.47 -12.38
C GLU A 15 3.75 14.96 -12.24
N GLN A 16 4.83 14.25 -11.91
CA GLN A 16 4.82 12.79 -11.89
C GLN A 16 5.84 12.21 -10.92
N ILE A 17 5.55 11.01 -10.44
CA ILE A 17 6.51 10.13 -9.78
C ILE A 17 6.65 8.87 -10.66
N VAL A 18 7.86 8.59 -11.12
CA VAL A 18 8.11 7.47 -12.04
C VAL A 18 8.42 6.21 -11.26
N THR A 19 7.64 5.17 -11.46
CA THR A 19 7.95 3.83 -10.94
C THR A 19 9.08 3.22 -11.76
N ILE A 20 10.15 2.79 -11.10
CA ILE A 20 11.27 2.08 -11.68
C ILE A 20 11.36 0.65 -11.14
N GLY A 21 12.22 -0.16 -11.75
CA GLY A 21 12.29 -1.60 -11.48
C GLY A 21 11.42 -2.39 -12.44
N MET A 22 11.35 -3.69 -12.23
CA MET A 22 10.54 -4.60 -13.03
C MET A 22 10.23 -5.88 -12.23
N ARG A 23 9.09 -6.48 -12.50
CA ARG A 23 8.73 -7.85 -12.14
C ARG A 23 8.41 -8.64 -13.39
N GLY A 24 8.22 -9.94 -13.28
CA GLY A 24 7.81 -10.79 -14.40
C GLY A 24 6.38 -10.50 -14.85
N ASP A 25 6.00 -11.08 -15.98
CA ASP A 25 4.64 -10.96 -16.51
C ASP A 25 3.64 -11.66 -15.59
N GLY A 26 2.41 -11.14 -15.52
CA GLY A 26 1.35 -11.72 -14.69
C GLY A 26 1.57 -11.62 -13.17
N ASP A 27 2.31 -10.62 -12.69
CA ASP A 27 2.63 -10.41 -11.26
C ASP A 27 3.53 -11.52 -10.67
N GLU A 28 4.33 -12.16 -11.51
CA GLU A 28 5.27 -13.20 -11.13
C GLU A 28 6.69 -12.66 -10.97
N ALA A 29 7.58 -13.47 -10.37
CA ALA A 29 9.00 -13.18 -10.31
C ALA A 29 9.63 -13.27 -11.71
N MET A 30 10.60 -12.41 -12.02
CA MET A 30 11.33 -12.46 -13.31
C MET A 30 12.12 -13.75 -13.51
N SER A 31 12.61 -14.33 -12.41
CA SER A 31 13.40 -15.55 -12.39
C SER A 31 13.23 -16.30 -11.07
N ALA A 32 13.55 -17.59 -11.06
CA ALA A 32 13.51 -18.42 -9.85
C ALA A 32 14.55 -17.99 -8.80
N GLU A 33 15.62 -17.33 -9.22
CA GLU A 33 16.67 -16.83 -8.35
C GLU A 33 16.78 -15.29 -8.45
N ALA A 34 17.25 -14.66 -7.37
CA ALA A 34 17.45 -13.23 -7.31
C ALA A 34 18.56 -12.77 -8.27
N ASP A 35 18.20 -12.26 -9.43
CA ASP A 35 19.15 -11.62 -10.37
C ASP A 35 19.30 -10.13 -10.07
N THR A 36 20.11 -9.84 -9.05
CA THR A 36 20.40 -8.46 -8.61
C THR A 36 21.18 -7.66 -9.67
N LYS A 37 21.95 -8.32 -10.54
CA LYS A 37 22.70 -7.66 -11.62
C LYS A 37 21.76 -7.19 -12.71
N LEU A 38 20.86 -8.06 -13.17
CA LEU A 38 19.86 -7.73 -14.17
C LEU A 38 18.96 -6.60 -13.68
N MET A 39 18.47 -6.67 -12.43
CA MET A 39 17.64 -5.62 -11.85
C MET A 39 18.38 -4.29 -11.80
N SER A 40 19.64 -4.28 -11.36
CA SER A 40 20.46 -3.06 -11.33
C SER A 40 20.65 -2.46 -12.74
N GLN A 41 20.85 -3.30 -13.76
CA GLN A 41 20.95 -2.87 -15.15
C GLN A 41 19.63 -2.24 -15.63
N ILE A 42 18.51 -2.90 -15.36
CA ILE A 42 17.17 -2.38 -15.71
C ILE A 42 16.93 -1.00 -15.11
N ILE A 43 17.21 -0.84 -13.81
CA ILE A 43 17.07 0.45 -13.12
C ILE A 43 17.95 1.53 -13.75
N ASN A 44 19.20 1.20 -14.06
CA ASN A 44 20.12 2.14 -14.69
C ASN A 44 19.65 2.55 -16.08
N ASP A 45 19.15 1.60 -16.88
CA ASP A 45 18.62 1.88 -18.22
C ASP A 45 17.35 2.74 -18.15
N GLN A 46 16.46 2.46 -17.22
CA GLN A 46 15.24 3.25 -16.99
C GLN A 46 15.60 4.69 -16.57
N ARG A 47 16.54 4.85 -15.65
CA ARG A 47 17.01 6.16 -15.18
C ARG A 47 17.67 6.96 -16.29
N LYS A 48 18.45 6.31 -17.16
CA LYS A 48 19.00 6.93 -18.36
C LYS A 48 17.92 7.44 -19.30
N ILE A 49 16.88 6.61 -19.56
CA ILE A 49 15.74 7.02 -20.40
C ILE A 49 15.02 8.23 -19.81
N ILE A 50 14.81 8.25 -18.49
CA ILE A 50 14.19 9.40 -17.80
C ILE A 50 15.00 10.67 -18.07
N ALA A 51 16.32 10.65 -17.87
CA ALA A 51 17.18 11.80 -18.09
C ALA A 51 17.19 12.24 -19.56
N ASP A 52 17.31 11.30 -20.49
CA ASP A 52 17.31 11.56 -21.93
C ASP A 52 16.01 12.25 -22.40
N VAL A 53 14.86 11.75 -21.95
CA VAL A 53 13.55 12.28 -22.39
C VAL A 53 13.22 13.60 -21.72
N THR A 54 13.46 13.71 -20.42
CA THR A 54 13.12 14.93 -19.67
C THR A 54 14.09 16.07 -19.90
N GLY A 55 15.33 15.77 -20.29
CA GLY A 55 16.43 16.74 -20.38
C GLY A 55 16.91 17.25 -19.02
N LYS A 56 16.54 16.56 -17.93
CA LYS A 56 16.87 16.90 -16.54
C LYS A 56 17.84 15.88 -15.95
N LYS A 57 18.51 16.26 -14.86
CA LYS A 57 19.22 15.26 -14.05
C LYS A 57 18.22 14.23 -13.52
N THR A 58 18.63 12.99 -13.40
CA THR A 58 17.77 11.91 -12.94
C THR A 58 17.14 12.19 -11.57
N SER A 59 17.91 12.85 -10.68
CA SER A 59 17.46 13.26 -9.34
C SER A 59 16.40 14.37 -9.33
N GLU A 60 16.17 15.05 -10.46
CA GLU A 60 15.15 16.10 -10.57
C GLU A 60 13.79 15.56 -11.00
N THR A 61 13.72 14.28 -11.38
CA THR A 61 12.47 13.58 -11.65
C THR A 61 12.23 12.57 -10.51
N PRO A 62 11.21 12.77 -9.66
CA PRO A 62 10.91 11.85 -8.57
C PRO A 62 10.71 10.41 -9.07
N GLN A 63 11.31 9.46 -8.38
CA GLN A 63 11.25 8.05 -8.71
C GLN A 63 10.90 7.22 -7.47
N VAL A 64 10.15 6.17 -7.69
CA VAL A 64 9.78 5.20 -6.65
C VAL A 64 10.08 3.78 -7.11
N TRP A 65 10.54 2.95 -6.21
CA TRP A 65 10.74 1.53 -6.45
C TRP A 65 10.03 0.69 -5.38
N ALA A 66 9.07 -0.12 -5.82
CA ALA A 66 8.29 -0.98 -4.94
C ALA A 66 9.09 -2.24 -4.57
N LEU A 67 9.30 -2.42 -3.28
CA LEU A 67 9.92 -3.60 -2.68
C LEU A 67 8.82 -4.61 -2.33
N TYR A 68 8.23 -5.22 -3.36
CA TYR A 68 7.10 -6.14 -3.23
C TYR A 68 7.53 -7.58 -3.50
N LYS A 69 7.08 -8.51 -2.67
CA LYS A 69 7.39 -9.95 -2.75
C LYS A 69 8.91 -10.19 -2.92
N GLU A 70 9.33 -10.89 -3.96
CA GLU A 70 10.72 -11.24 -4.25
C GLU A 70 11.64 -10.03 -4.41
N VAL A 71 11.12 -8.86 -4.77
CA VAL A 71 11.93 -7.64 -4.91
C VAL A 71 12.48 -7.17 -3.56
N LEU A 72 11.72 -7.38 -2.47
CA LEU A 72 12.21 -7.12 -1.12
C LEU A 72 13.39 -8.05 -0.78
N ASP A 73 13.34 -9.32 -1.20
CA ASP A 73 14.45 -10.26 -1.01
C ASP A 73 15.71 -9.82 -1.75
N TYR A 74 15.58 -9.20 -2.94
CA TYR A 74 16.72 -8.64 -3.67
C TYR A 74 17.38 -7.51 -2.89
N TYR A 75 16.54 -6.62 -2.34
CA TYR A 75 17.01 -5.53 -1.49
C TYR A 75 17.72 -6.06 -0.23
N ASP A 76 17.10 -6.98 0.49
CA ASP A 76 17.64 -7.57 1.72
C ASP A 76 18.92 -8.40 1.49
N LYS A 77 19.13 -8.93 0.30
CA LYS A 77 20.40 -9.56 -0.16
C LYS A 77 21.48 -8.53 -0.54
N GLY A 78 21.23 -7.24 -0.31
CA GLY A 78 22.22 -6.18 -0.46
C GLY A 78 22.25 -5.54 -1.85
N MET A 79 21.18 -5.65 -2.64
CA MET A 79 21.07 -4.91 -3.89
C MET A 79 21.11 -3.40 -3.61
N LYS A 80 21.99 -2.70 -4.30
CA LYS A 80 22.13 -1.25 -4.14
C LYS A 80 21.08 -0.51 -4.94
N VAL A 81 20.44 0.44 -4.29
CA VAL A 81 19.48 1.36 -4.91
C VAL A 81 20.08 2.76 -4.94
N PRO A 82 19.87 3.56 -6.01
CA PRO A 82 20.30 4.95 -6.02
C PRO A 82 19.69 5.76 -4.85
N ASP A 83 20.49 6.60 -4.23
CA ASP A 83 20.15 7.33 -3.00
C ASP A 83 18.92 8.24 -3.13
N ASP A 84 18.57 8.66 -4.34
CA ASP A 84 17.51 9.61 -4.65
C ASP A 84 16.17 8.94 -5.02
N VAL A 85 16.11 7.61 -4.98
CA VAL A 85 14.89 6.84 -5.26
C VAL A 85 14.13 6.60 -3.98
N THR A 86 12.83 6.89 -3.95
CA THR A 86 11.97 6.52 -2.83
C THR A 86 11.75 5.01 -2.82
N LEU A 87 12.03 4.36 -1.70
CA LEU A 87 11.79 2.93 -1.50
C LEU A 87 10.40 2.71 -0.92
N LEU A 88 9.57 1.94 -1.63
CA LEU A 88 8.18 1.70 -1.25
C LEU A 88 8.07 0.29 -0.66
N LEU A 89 7.93 0.20 0.66
CA LEU A 89 7.58 -1.06 1.32
C LEU A 89 6.12 -1.39 1.09
N CYS A 90 5.80 -2.68 1.09
CA CYS A 90 4.43 -3.15 0.97
C CYS A 90 4.03 -3.88 2.26
N ASP A 91 2.73 -3.85 2.56
CA ASP A 91 2.17 -4.73 3.59
C ASP A 91 2.13 -6.20 3.09
N ASP A 92 1.53 -7.08 3.87
CA ASP A 92 1.38 -8.49 3.51
C ASP A 92 0.13 -8.78 2.65
N ASN A 93 -0.42 -7.78 1.99
CA ASN A 93 -1.69 -7.78 1.24
C ASN A 93 -2.96 -7.84 2.13
N TRP A 94 -2.78 -7.93 3.44
CA TRP A 94 -3.88 -8.06 4.41
C TRP A 94 -3.91 -6.94 5.45
N GLY A 95 -3.24 -5.84 5.14
CA GLY A 95 -3.17 -4.68 6.01
C GLY A 95 -2.19 -4.83 7.19
N ASN A 96 -1.20 -5.72 7.11
CA ASN A 96 -0.18 -5.83 8.15
C ASN A 96 1.20 -5.41 7.61
N VAL A 97 1.79 -4.41 8.23
CA VAL A 97 3.16 -3.95 7.94
C VAL A 97 4.15 -4.91 8.58
N ARG A 98 4.77 -5.77 7.78
CA ARG A 98 5.70 -6.82 8.25
C ARG A 98 7.14 -6.35 8.38
N ARG A 99 7.47 -5.22 7.75
CA ARG A 99 8.82 -4.68 7.74
C ARG A 99 8.79 -3.15 7.79
N VAL A 100 9.67 -2.60 8.59
CA VAL A 100 9.97 -1.17 8.63
C VAL A 100 11.47 -0.96 8.44
N PRO A 101 11.94 0.21 7.96
CA PRO A 101 13.35 0.48 7.81
C PRO A 101 14.05 0.52 9.17
N ASN A 102 15.22 -0.10 9.27
CA ASN A 102 16.06 -0.04 10.44
C ASN A 102 16.76 1.33 10.56
N ALA A 103 17.48 1.58 11.64
CA ALA A 103 18.13 2.86 11.92
C ALA A 103 19.14 3.31 10.82
N GLN A 104 19.80 2.37 10.14
CA GLN A 104 20.72 2.69 9.05
C GLN A 104 19.95 2.96 7.75
N GLU A 105 18.93 2.18 7.46
CA GLU A 105 18.08 2.31 6.28
C GLU A 105 17.29 3.65 6.29
N ARG A 106 16.87 4.11 7.47
CA ARG A 106 16.21 5.43 7.62
C ARG A 106 17.07 6.62 7.17
N LYS A 107 18.37 6.43 6.97
CA LYS A 107 19.28 7.46 6.43
C LYS A 107 19.24 7.56 4.90
N HIS A 108 18.49 6.68 4.22
CA HIS A 108 18.35 6.70 2.78
C HIS A 108 17.67 8.01 2.33
N LYS A 109 18.34 8.78 1.46
CA LYS A 109 17.93 10.15 1.10
C LYS A 109 16.60 10.21 0.33
N GLY A 110 16.33 9.22 -0.50
CA GLY A 110 15.08 9.09 -1.24
C GLY A 110 13.86 8.89 -0.36
N GLY A 111 14.10 8.48 0.90
CA GLY A 111 13.07 8.21 1.90
C GLY A 111 12.29 6.92 1.64
N TRP A 112 11.30 6.68 2.48
CA TRP A 112 10.52 5.46 2.51
C TRP A 112 9.04 5.75 2.31
N GLY A 113 8.38 4.91 1.55
CA GLY A 113 6.94 4.93 1.34
C GLY A 113 6.30 3.60 1.70
N LEU A 114 4.97 3.58 1.68
CA LEU A 114 4.14 2.41 1.96
C LEU A 114 3.11 2.20 0.86
N TYR A 115 2.98 0.97 0.38
CA TYR A 115 1.84 0.47 -0.37
C TYR A 115 1.00 -0.40 0.56
N TYR A 116 -0.20 0.07 0.88
CA TYR A 116 -1.07 -0.51 1.90
C TYR A 116 -2.36 -1.03 1.28
N HIS A 117 -2.88 -2.17 1.76
CA HIS A 117 -4.10 -2.77 1.26
C HIS A 117 -5.23 -2.68 2.30
N VAL A 118 -6.37 -2.16 1.88
CA VAL A 118 -7.67 -2.37 2.56
C VAL A 118 -8.54 -3.34 1.78
N ASP A 119 -8.15 -3.65 0.54
CA ASP A 119 -8.66 -4.75 -0.27
C ASP A 119 -7.51 -5.44 -0.99
N TYR A 120 -7.60 -6.75 -1.15
CA TYR A 120 -6.65 -7.56 -1.91
C TYR A 120 -7.36 -8.48 -2.89
N VAL A 121 -6.95 -8.40 -4.15
CA VAL A 121 -7.47 -9.25 -5.22
C VAL A 121 -6.52 -10.43 -5.47
N GLY A 122 -6.93 -11.63 -5.07
CA GLY A 122 -6.12 -12.85 -5.25
C GLY A 122 -6.81 -14.08 -4.69
N ALA A 123 -6.40 -15.27 -5.18
CA ALA A 123 -6.89 -16.52 -4.61
C ALA A 123 -6.50 -16.63 -3.12
N PRO A 124 -7.27 -17.30 -2.29
CA PRO A 124 -8.50 -18.06 -2.59
C PRO A 124 -9.81 -17.25 -2.44
N ARG A 125 -9.78 -15.95 -2.51
CA ARG A 125 -10.88 -15.05 -2.18
C ARG A 125 -12.01 -15.07 -3.20
N ASN A 126 -13.24 -15.08 -2.70
CA ASN A 126 -14.44 -15.16 -3.53
C ASN A 126 -15.16 -13.82 -3.69
N SER A 127 -15.33 -13.09 -2.60
CA SER A 127 -16.04 -11.81 -2.58
C SER A 127 -15.12 -10.70 -2.08
N LYS A 128 -15.11 -9.58 -2.78
CA LYS A 128 -14.19 -8.46 -2.51
C LYS A 128 -14.92 -7.12 -2.48
N MET A 129 -16.23 -7.17 -2.22
CA MET A 129 -17.10 -6.02 -2.24
C MET A 129 -17.50 -5.54 -0.85
N LEU A 130 -16.90 -6.09 0.21
CA LEU A 130 -17.27 -5.78 1.58
C LEU A 130 -16.14 -5.07 2.30
N ASN A 131 -16.48 -3.98 3.00
CA ASN A 131 -15.56 -3.37 3.95
C ASN A 131 -15.49 -4.24 5.21
N VAL A 132 -14.38 -4.94 5.37
CA VAL A 132 -14.10 -5.84 6.50
C VAL A 132 -12.95 -5.34 7.38
N THR A 133 -12.42 -4.15 7.10
CA THR A 133 -11.25 -3.59 7.76
C THR A 133 -11.63 -2.95 9.10
N PRO A 134 -11.22 -3.52 10.25
CA PRO A 134 -11.44 -2.88 11.56
C PRO A 134 -10.68 -1.55 11.63
N VAL A 135 -11.32 -0.49 12.14
CA VAL A 135 -10.74 0.86 12.20
C VAL A 135 -9.38 0.92 12.93
N GLN A 136 -9.19 0.03 13.89
CA GLN A 136 -7.96 -0.03 14.68
C GLN A 136 -6.76 -0.52 13.87
N ASN A 137 -6.99 -1.43 12.91
CA ASN A 137 -5.89 -2.03 12.14
C ASN A 137 -5.14 -1.02 11.27
N PRO A 138 -5.78 -0.25 10.35
CA PRO A 138 -5.07 0.80 9.62
C PRO A 138 -4.42 1.81 10.55
N TRP A 139 -5.11 2.23 11.63
CA TRP A 139 -4.54 3.18 12.57
C TRP A 139 -3.24 2.66 13.18
N GLU A 140 -3.21 1.43 13.70
CA GLU A 140 -2.02 0.84 14.29
C GLU A 140 -0.88 0.70 13.28
N GLN A 141 -1.18 0.13 12.11
CA GLN A 141 -0.18 -0.19 11.10
C GLN A 141 0.40 1.05 10.42
N LEU A 142 -0.43 2.05 10.14
CA LEU A 142 0.03 3.32 9.58
C LEU A 142 0.81 4.15 10.60
N THR A 143 0.41 4.12 11.87
CA THR A 143 1.19 4.72 12.96
C THR A 143 2.56 4.04 13.09
N LEU A 144 2.60 2.70 13.10
CA LEU A 144 3.85 1.94 13.11
C LEU A 144 4.76 2.35 11.93
N ALA A 145 4.20 2.44 10.73
CA ALA A 145 4.94 2.84 9.54
C ALA A 145 5.53 4.25 9.70
N TYR A 146 4.70 5.21 10.06
CA TYR A 146 5.10 6.61 10.21
C TYR A 146 6.19 6.80 11.27
N GLU A 147 6.00 6.25 12.48
CA GLU A 147 6.97 6.34 13.58
C GLU A 147 8.33 5.68 13.25
N ASN A 148 8.35 4.81 12.25
CA ASN A 148 9.57 4.20 11.76
C ASN A 148 10.14 4.85 10.49
N GLY A 149 9.67 6.05 10.12
CA GLY A 149 10.23 6.87 9.04
C GLY A 149 9.71 6.52 7.65
N ILE A 150 8.54 5.88 7.57
CA ILE A 150 7.83 5.66 6.31
C ILE A 150 6.83 6.81 6.13
N ASP A 151 7.33 7.95 5.66
CA ASP A 151 6.59 9.22 5.63
C ASP A 151 6.61 9.92 4.25
N ARG A 152 7.29 9.32 3.25
CA ARG A 152 7.54 10.01 1.98
C ARG A 152 6.40 9.89 0.98
N LEU A 153 5.81 8.72 0.89
CA LEU A 153 4.75 8.40 -0.07
C LEU A 153 3.89 7.26 0.50
N TRP A 154 2.58 7.47 0.58
CA TRP A 154 1.64 6.42 0.92
C TRP A 154 0.68 6.16 -0.22
N ILE A 155 0.55 4.92 -0.63
CA ILE A 155 -0.35 4.46 -1.69
C ILE A 155 -1.33 3.46 -1.07
N LEU A 156 -2.62 3.62 -1.36
CA LEU A 156 -3.68 2.74 -0.88
C LEU A 156 -4.25 1.90 -2.02
N ASN A 157 -4.23 0.59 -1.84
CA ASN A 157 -5.01 -0.33 -2.66
C ASN A 157 -6.40 -0.51 -2.05
N VAL A 158 -7.43 -0.21 -2.83
CA VAL A 158 -8.83 -0.15 -2.35
C VAL A 158 -9.77 -1.12 -3.07
N GLY A 159 -9.32 -1.78 -4.14
CA GLY A 159 -10.22 -2.52 -5.02
C GLY A 159 -11.27 -1.58 -5.63
N ASP A 160 -12.54 -1.86 -5.41
CA ASP A 160 -13.63 -0.95 -5.78
C ASP A 160 -13.77 0.20 -4.77
N LEU A 161 -14.18 1.37 -5.26
CA LEU A 161 -14.36 2.54 -4.38
C LEU A 161 -15.51 2.35 -3.39
N LYS A 162 -16.55 1.64 -3.81
CA LYS A 162 -17.66 1.27 -2.93
C LYS A 162 -17.58 -0.22 -2.59
N PRO A 163 -17.69 -0.56 -1.32
CA PRO A 163 -18.02 0.23 -0.13
C PRO A 163 -16.80 0.68 0.68
N MET A 164 -15.67 0.98 0.04
CA MET A 164 -14.39 1.32 0.70
C MET A 164 -14.25 2.79 1.08
N GLU A 165 -15.31 3.60 0.99
CA GLU A 165 -15.27 5.03 1.29
C GLU A 165 -14.73 5.32 2.69
N TYR A 166 -15.15 4.54 3.68
CA TYR A 166 -14.71 4.74 5.06
C TYR A 166 -13.22 4.45 5.27
N PRO A 167 -12.67 3.27 4.89
CA PRO A 167 -11.23 3.02 5.05
C PRO A 167 -10.37 3.96 4.18
N ILE A 168 -10.86 4.40 3.01
CA ILE A 168 -10.18 5.43 2.20
C ILE A 168 -10.09 6.74 2.99
N SER A 169 -11.19 7.21 3.57
CA SER A 169 -11.21 8.43 4.38
C SER A 169 -10.26 8.33 5.57
N GLN A 170 -10.27 7.22 6.28
CA GLN A 170 -9.37 6.99 7.42
C GLN A 170 -7.88 7.04 6.99
N PHE A 171 -7.54 6.36 5.90
CA PHE A 171 -6.18 6.36 5.38
C PHE A 171 -5.72 7.76 4.99
N MET A 172 -6.55 8.51 4.28
CA MET A 172 -6.22 9.87 3.83
C MET A 172 -6.11 10.84 4.99
N ASP A 173 -6.99 10.75 5.99
CA ASP A 173 -6.90 11.56 7.20
C ASP A 173 -5.62 11.27 8.01
N MET A 174 -5.20 10.01 8.08
CA MET A 174 -3.93 9.63 8.71
C MET A 174 -2.72 10.08 7.90
N ALA A 175 -2.77 10.00 6.57
CA ALA A 175 -1.71 10.53 5.71
C ALA A 175 -1.55 12.04 5.85
N TRP A 176 -2.65 12.77 6.07
CA TRP A 176 -2.64 14.20 6.29
C TRP A 176 -2.13 14.58 7.69
N ASN A 177 -2.56 13.86 8.72
CA ASN A 177 -2.15 14.09 10.10
C ASN A 177 -2.10 12.78 10.91
N PRO A 178 -0.96 12.06 10.91
CA PRO A 178 -0.81 10.76 11.57
C PRO A 178 -1.07 10.78 13.07
N HIS A 179 -0.91 11.94 13.71
CA HIS A 179 -1.07 12.08 15.17
C HIS A 179 -2.47 12.56 15.59
N LYS A 180 -3.40 12.76 14.65
CA LYS A 180 -4.75 13.24 14.95
C LYS A 180 -5.52 12.27 15.86
N TYR A 181 -5.32 10.98 15.67
CA TYR A 181 -5.98 9.93 16.45
C TYR A 181 -4.97 9.09 17.23
N SER A 182 -5.43 8.61 18.39
CA SER A 182 -4.65 7.78 19.33
C SER A 182 -5.45 6.55 19.73
N VAL A 183 -4.84 5.63 20.45
CA VAL A 183 -5.51 4.44 21.01
C VAL A 183 -6.79 4.78 21.77
N ASN A 184 -6.85 5.94 22.40
CA ASN A 184 -7.98 6.36 23.23
C ASN A 184 -9.14 6.96 22.44
N ASN A 185 -8.92 7.37 21.19
CA ASN A 185 -9.92 8.08 20.40
C ASN A 185 -10.03 7.66 18.93
N VAL A 186 -9.35 6.58 18.52
CA VAL A 186 -9.39 6.13 17.12
C VAL A 186 -10.81 5.85 16.61
N THR A 187 -11.69 5.34 17.45
CA THR A 187 -13.10 5.11 17.10
C THR A 187 -13.90 6.38 16.86
N ARG A 188 -13.40 7.53 17.32
CA ARG A 188 -14.00 8.82 17.04
C ARG A 188 -13.96 9.15 15.54
N HIS A 189 -12.94 8.67 14.82
CA HIS A 189 -12.89 8.84 13.37
C HIS A 189 -14.13 8.26 12.69
N THR A 190 -14.57 7.04 13.09
CA THR A 190 -15.78 6.42 12.53
C THR A 190 -17.01 7.28 12.80
N ARG A 191 -17.14 7.77 14.02
CA ARG A 191 -18.26 8.62 14.42
C ARG A 191 -18.30 9.94 13.62
N ASP A 192 -17.16 10.62 13.51
CA ASP A 192 -17.04 11.88 12.79
C ASP A 192 -17.34 11.70 11.28
N TRP A 193 -16.88 10.61 10.69
CA TRP A 193 -17.22 10.26 9.31
C TRP A 193 -18.71 9.96 9.16
N CYS A 194 -19.32 9.19 10.06
CA CYS A 194 -20.74 8.90 10.03
C CYS A 194 -21.58 10.18 10.21
N ALA A 195 -21.15 11.14 11.01
CA ALA A 195 -21.81 12.44 11.15
C ALA A 195 -21.84 13.21 9.81
N GLN A 196 -20.75 13.16 9.06
CA GLN A 196 -20.67 13.78 7.74
C GLN A 196 -21.59 13.11 6.71
N GLN A 197 -21.73 11.78 6.77
CA GLN A 197 -22.50 11.01 5.77
C GLN A 197 -24.00 10.98 6.09
N PHE A 198 -24.37 10.85 7.37
CA PHE A 198 -25.75 10.55 7.79
C PHE A 198 -26.36 11.62 8.71
N GLY A 199 -25.59 12.66 9.05
CA GLY A 199 -26.00 13.71 9.98
C GLY A 199 -25.72 13.35 11.44
N GLU A 200 -25.63 14.41 12.26
CA GLU A 200 -25.21 14.31 13.67
C GLU A 200 -26.12 13.41 14.51
N SER A 201 -27.42 13.43 14.25
CA SER A 201 -28.42 12.63 14.98
C SER A 201 -28.29 11.12 14.79
N GLN A 202 -27.64 10.68 13.70
CA GLN A 202 -27.46 9.26 13.38
C GLN A 202 -26.01 8.78 13.60
N ALA A 203 -25.09 9.71 13.88
CA ALA A 203 -23.66 9.45 13.89
C ALA A 203 -23.22 8.31 14.82
N ASP A 204 -23.70 8.32 16.04
CA ASP A 204 -23.30 7.34 17.06
C ASP A 204 -23.80 5.93 16.72
N GLU A 205 -25.05 5.79 16.30
CA GLU A 205 -25.60 4.49 15.94
C GLU A 205 -25.02 3.97 14.63
N ALA A 206 -24.84 4.82 13.63
CA ALA A 206 -24.20 4.43 12.38
C ALA A 206 -22.74 3.99 12.61
N ALA A 207 -22.00 4.70 13.44
CA ALA A 207 -20.62 4.34 13.81
C ALA A 207 -20.57 3.01 14.58
N ARG A 208 -21.49 2.79 15.50
CA ARG A 208 -21.61 1.53 16.25
C ARG A 208 -21.84 0.37 15.29
N ILE A 209 -22.79 0.50 14.37
CA ILE A 209 -23.12 -0.53 13.37
C ILE A 209 -21.89 -0.80 12.48
N LEU A 210 -21.26 0.24 11.92
CA LEU A 210 -20.12 0.09 11.03
C LEU A 210 -18.94 -0.62 11.73
N ASN A 211 -18.63 -0.21 12.97
CA ASN A 211 -17.57 -0.86 13.76
C ASN A 211 -17.89 -2.34 14.07
N LEU A 212 -19.14 -2.67 14.33
CA LEU A 212 -19.54 -4.07 14.56
C LEU A 212 -19.46 -4.91 13.28
N VAL A 213 -19.89 -4.37 12.14
CA VAL A 213 -19.77 -5.04 10.84
C VAL A 213 -18.30 -5.35 10.55
N CYS A 214 -17.42 -4.36 10.63
CA CYS A 214 -16.00 -4.55 10.42
C CYS A 214 -15.37 -5.52 11.43
N LYS A 215 -15.75 -5.44 12.71
CA LYS A 215 -15.27 -6.34 13.76
C LYS A 215 -15.65 -7.80 13.50
N TYR A 216 -16.89 -8.06 13.13
CA TYR A 216 -17.36 -9.43 12.91
C TYR A 216 -16.78 -10.02 11.63
N ASN A 217 -16.78 -9.26 10.55
CA ASN A 217 -16.18 -9.68 9.29
C ASN A 217 -14.65 -9.80 9.38
N GLY A 218 -13.99 -9.03 10.23
CA GLY A 218 -12.56 -9.15 10.47
C GLY A 218 -12.14 -10.42 11.23
N ARG A 219 -13.08 -11.14 11.88
CA ARG A 219 -12.80 -12.44 12.52
C ARG A 219 -12.70 -13.57 11.51
N CYS A 220 -13.58 -13.56 10.54
CA CYS A 220 -13.58 -14.45 9.39
C CYS A 220 -14.09 -13.65 8.21
N THR A 221 -13.21 -13.27 7.31
CA THR A 221 -13.60 -12.42 6.18
C THR A 221 -14.51 -13.20 5.24
N PRO A 222 -15.63 -12.61 4.75
CA PRO A 222 -16.56 -13.30 3.87
C PRO A 222 -15.91 -13.89 2.63
N GLU A 223 -14.84 -13.27 2.13
CA GLU A 223 -14.10 -13.78 0.97
C GLU A 223 -13.41 -15.13 1.22
N MET A 224 -13.23 -15.54 2.46
CA MET A 224 -12.67 -16.84 2.83
C MET A 224 -13.73 -17.92 2.98
N LEU A 225 -15.01 -17.54 2.92
CA LEU A 225 -16.10 -18.50 3.01
C LEU A 225 -16.36 -19.17 1.65
N ASP A 226 -16.49 -20.47 1.65
CA ASP A 226 -16.87 -21.28 0.49
C ASP A 226 -17.96 -22.30 0.85
N LYS A 227 -18.36 -23.13 -0.12
CA LYS A 227 -19.37 -24.16 0.05
C LYS A 227 -19.05 -25.22 1.11
N ASN A 228 -17.80 -25.32 1.54
CA ASN A 228 -17.33 -26.32 2.51
C ASN A 228 -17.08 -25.69 3.90
N THR A 229 -17.18 -24.35 4.03
CA THR A 229 -16.88 -23.66 5.29
C THR A 229 -17.86 -24.03 6.40
N TYR A 230 -19.14 -24.13 6.05
CA TYR A 230 -20.18 -24.59 6.96
C TYR A 230 -20.81 -25.85 6.39
N SER A 231 -20.74 -26.96 7.12
CA SER A 231 -21.38 -28.22 6.72
C SER A 231 -21.93 -28.94 7.93
N LEU A 232 -23.04 -29.70 7.72
CA LEU A 232 -23.61 -30.55 8.76
C LEU A 232 -22.66 -31.69 9.17
N GLU A 233 -21.73 -32.05 8.29
CA GLU A 233 -20.75 -33.12 8.54
C GLU A 233 -19.62 -32.62 9.45
N ASN A 234 -19.24 -31.34 9.37
CA ASN A 234 -18.18 -30.73 10.19
C ASN A 234 -18.72 -30.26 11.56
N GLY A 235 -20.02 -30.19 11.74
CA GLY A 235 -20.64 -29.72 13.00
C GLY A 235 -20.52 -28.23 13.25
N GLU A 236 -20.25 -27.47 12.20
CA GLU A 236 -20.15 -25.99 12.22
C GLU A 236 -21.39 -25.32 11.62
#